data_56249333f5e015ab74f25ff263e02af6
#
_entry.id   56249333f5e015ab74f25ff263e02af6
#
_cell.length_a   1.000
_cell.length_b   1.000
_cell.length_c   1.000
_cell.angle_alpha   90.00
_cell.angle_beta   90.00
_cell.angle_gamma   90.00
#
_symmetry.space_group_name_H-M   'P 1'
#
loop_
_entity.id
_entity.type
_entity.pdbx_description
1 polymer ?
#
loop_
_entity_poly.entity_id
_entity_poly.type
_entity_poly.pdbx_seq_one_letter_code
_entity_poly.pdbx_strand_id
1 'polypeptide(L)'
;MIEYAVLGGFVLDCLFGDPAWLPHPVVYMGKAISVLEKRLRARLPKTPQWELLGGAIVAFCLPVGTFLLTSLVCLGAARISPWLGLAVQMFWCGQALAAKGLAQESTNVYRELVKPDLPAARRAVSRIVGRDTQDLTLEGVTRAAVETVAENASDGVIAPLLYMLIGGAPLALTYKAINTMDSMLGYKNEKYLYFGRIPAKLDDAANYLPSRLAALLWVAAAAFTHNDAKGAWKIWRRDRRNHASPNSAQTESACAGALGVQLAGPAYYFGEYYAKPTIGDPLRPIEPEDILRANRMMYVASALALALGVAIRAIL
;
A
#
# COMPACT_ATOMS: atom_id res chain seq x y z
N MET A 1 -12.32 21.18 9.62
CA MET A 1 -11.12 20.80 10.43
C MET A 1 -10.44 19.55 9.90
N ILE A 2 -11.20 18.55 9.40
CA ILE A 2 -10.60 17.32 8.79
C ILE A 2 -9.75 17.69 7.58
N GLU A 3 -10.16 18.61 6.74
CA GLU A 3 -9.43 19.08 5.56
C GLU A 3 -8.02 19.56 5.92
N TYR A 4 -7.93 20.38 6.96
CA TYR A 4 -6.63 20.87 7.45
C TYR A 4 -5.77 19.75 8.02
N ALA A 5 -6.38 18.76 8.71
CA ALA A 5 -5.67 17.61 9.22
C ALA A 5 -5.11 16.74 8.08
N VAL A 6 -5.89 16.54 7.02
CA VAL A 6 -5.48 15.75 5.85
C VAL A 6 -4.39 16.48 5.06
N LEU A 7 -4.58 17.77 4.78
CA LEU A 7 -3.57 18.60 4.10
C LEU A 7 -2.26 18.63 4.88
N GLY A 8 -2.33 18.89 6.16
CA GLY A 8 -1.14 18.93 7.02
C GLY A 8 -0.47 17.54 7.14
N GLY A 9 -1.26 16.48 7.28
CA GLY A 9 -0.74 15.11 7.30
C GLY A 9 -0.02 14.74 6.00
N PHE A 10 -0.59 15.08 4.84
CA PHE A 10 0.07 14.85 3.55
C PHE A 10 1.39 15.63 3.42
N VAL A 11 1.41 16.89 3.85
CA VAL A 11 2.64 17.69 3.88
C VAL A 11 3.68 17.08 4.83
N LEU A 12 3.26 16.62 6.01
CA LEU A 12 4.15 15.96 6.97
C LEU A 12 4.77 14.68 6.39
N ASP A 13 3.98 13.82 5.73
CA ASP A 13 4.54 12.65 5.04
C ASP A 13 5.53 13.05 3.96
N CYS A 14 5.19 13.99 3.09
CA CYS A 14 6.09 14.47 2.03
C CYS A 14 7.40 15.06 2.56
N LEU A 15 7.38 15.75 3.70
CA LEU A 15 8.58 16.39 4.27
C LEU A 15 9.42 15.44 5.12
N PHE A 16 8.80 14.62 5.95
CA PHE A 16 9.49 13.80 6.96
C PHE A 16 9.46 12.31 6.65
N GLY A 17 8.36 11.79 6.07
CA GLY A 17 8.13 10.36 5.93
C GLY A 17 8.05 9.67 7.29
N ASP A 18 8.62 8.46 7.38
CA ASP A 18 8.63 7.63 8.58
C ASP A 18 10.05 7.52 9.18
N PRO A 19 10.50 8.50 9.97
CA PRO A 19 11.83 8.45 10.58
C PRO A 19 11.94 7.28 11.55
N ALA A 20 13.03 6.51 11.47
CA ALA A 20 13.24 5.29 12.26
C ALA A 20 13.19 5.49 13.79
N TRP A 21 13.46 6.71 14.28
CA TRP A 21 13.39 7.06 15.71
C TRP A 21 11.96 7.32 16.21
N LEU A 22 11.01 7.54 15.28
CA LEU A 22 9.62 7.88 15.64
C LEU A 22 8.80 6.58 15.77
N PRO A 23 8.13 6.37 16.93
CA PRO A 23 7.22 5.24 17.09
C PRO A 23 6.10 5.29 16.03
N HIS A 24 5.97 4.19 15.25
CA HIS A 24 5.01 4.14 14.16
C HIS A 24 3.82 3.23 14.52
N PRO A 25 2.55 3.67 14.30
CA PRO A 25 1.34 2.90 14.65
C PRO A 25 1.34 1.49 14.06
N VAL A 26 1.83 1.31 12.83
CA VAL A 26 1.90 -0.01 12.15
C VAL A 26 2.75 -1.01 12.93
N VAL A 27 3.82 -0.56 13.61
CA VAL A 27 4.65 -1.44 14.46
C VAL A 27 3.84 -1.99 15.64
N TYR A 28 3.01 -1.14 16.26
CA TYR A 28 2.13 -1.57 17.35
C TYR A 28 0.99 -2.47 16.85
N MET A 29 0.44 -2.16 15.68
CA MET A 29 -0.53 -3.03 15.00
C MET A 29 0.06 -4.42 14.74
N GLY A 30 1.27 -4.48 14.18
CA GLY A 30 1.98 -5.74 13.93
C GLY A 30 2.24 -6.56 15.20
N LYS A 31 2.65 -5.88 16.29
CA LYS A 31 2.79 -6.53 17.61
C LYS A 31 1.45 -7.06 18.13
N ALA A 32 0.38 -6.29 18.00
CA ALA A 32 -0.96 -6.70 18.42
C ALA A 32 -1.46 -7.91 17.61
N ILE A 33 -1.25 -7.92 16.28
CA ILE A 33 -1.56 -9.07 15.41
C ILE A 33 -0.82 -10.32 15.91
N SER A 34 0.49 -10.22 16.11
CA SER A 34 1.31 -11.36 16.57
C SER A 34 0.88 -11.89 17.93
N VAL A 35 0.52 -11.00 18.86
CA VAL A 35 0.03 -11.40 20.20
C VAL A 35 -1.34 -12.07 20.09
N LEU A 36 -2.26 -11.51 19.30
CA LEU A 36 -3.58 -12.09 19.09
C LEU A 36 -3.50 -13.44 18.40
N GLU A 37 -2.71 -13.55 17.31
CA GLU A 37 -2.47 -14.83 16.63
C GLU A 37 -1.96 -15.88 17.60
N LYS A 38 -0.88 -15.58 18.34
CA LYS A 38 -0.29 -16.51 19.30
C LYS A 38 -1.28 -16.97 20.36
N ARG A 39 -2.07 -16.04 20.93
CA ARG A 39 -3.05 -16.36 21.98
C ARG A 39 -4.22 -17.18 21.46
N LEU A 40 -4.72 -16.86 20.27
CA LEU A 40 -5.83 -17.60 19.66
C LEU A 40 -5.41 -19.00 19.26
N ARG A 41 -4.25 -19.15 18.60
CA ARG A 41 -3.71 -20.47 18.21
C ARG A 41 -3.39 -21.36 19.42
N ALA A 42 -3.08 -20.77 20.58
CA ALA A 42 -2.86 -21.53 21.81
C ALA A 42 -4.15 -22.03 22.49
N ARG A 43 -5.30 -21.38 22.20
CA ARG A 43 -6.59 -21.68 22.86
C ARG A 43 -7.58 -22.39 21.96
N LEU A 44 -7.48 -22.19 20.66
CA LEU A 44 -8.42 -22.76 19.69
C LEU A 44 -7.89 -24.08 19.14
N PRO A 45 -8.77 -25.07 18.85
CA PRO A 45 -8.38 -26.29 18.17
C PRO A 45 -7.76 -26.03 16.80
N LYS A 46 -6.79 -26.85 16.40
CA LYS A 46 -6.09 -26.74 15.11
C LYS A 46 -6.92 -27.36 13.98
N THR A 47 -8.10 -26.83 13.71
CA THR A 47 -8.94 -27.24 12.60
C THR A 47 -9.28 -26.04 11.71
N PRO A 48 -9.58 -26.24 10.42
CA PRO A 48 -9.90 -25.15 9.49
C PRO A 48 -10.96 -24.17 9.99
N GLN A 49 -12.00 -24.68 10.66
CA GLN A 49 -13.10 -23.87 11.18
C GLN A 49 -12.65 -22.94 12.32
N TRP A 50 -11.87 -23.46 13.26
CA TRP A 50 -11.36 -22.69 14.39
C TRP A 50 -10.27 -21.71 13.97
N GLU A 51 -9.46 -22.05 12.96
CA GLU A 51 -8.53 -21.10 12.38
C GLU A 51 -9.25 -19.94 11.66
N LEU A 52 -10.31 -20.22 10.90
CA LEU A 52 -11.16 -19.18 10.31
C LEU A 52 -11.78 -18.28 11.39
N LEU A 53 -12.28 -18.86 12.49
CA LEU A 53 -12.81 -18.07 13.62
C LEU A 53 -11.72 -17.22 14.25
N GLY A 54 -10.52 -17.77 14.47
CA GLY A 54 -9.37 -17.01 14.99
C GLY A 54 -9.03 -15.81 14.10
N GLY A 55 -8.98 -16.02 12.78
CA GLY A 55 -8.78 -14.97 11.80
C GLY A 55 -9.89 -13.91 11.81
N ALA A 56 -11.16 -14.34 11.94
CA ALA A 56 -12.30 -13.44 12.05
C ALA A 56 -12.24 -12.56 13.31
N ILE A 57 -11.82 -13.13 14.44
CA ILE A 57 -11.64 -12.39 15.70
C ILE A 57 -10.57 -11.30 15.52
N VAL A 58 -9.43 -11.62 14.91
CA VAL A 58 -8.37 -10.63 14.63
C VAL A 58 -8.90 -9.56 13.68
N ALA A 59 -9.56 -9.96 12.59
CA ALA A 59 -10.13 -9.07 11.57
C ALA A 59 -11.20 -8.12 12.11
N PHE A 60 -11.86 -8.47 13.20
CA PHE A 60 -12.80 -7.60 13.88
C PHE A 60 -12.12 -6.75 14.97
N CYS A 61 -11.39 -7.40 15.89
CA CYS A 61 -10.86 -6.73 17.08
C CYS A 61 -9.80 -5.67 16.77
N LEU A 62 -8.92 -5.92 15.79
CA LEU A 62 -7.85 -4.97 15.50
C LEU A 62 -8.36 -3.68 14.87
N PRO A 63 -9.16 -3.68 13.78
CA PRO A 63 -9.69 -2.45 13.20
C PRO A 63 -10.61 -1.69 14.16
N VAL A 64 -11.52 -2.39 14.86
CA VAL A 64 -12.42 -1.76 15.82
C VAL A 64 -11.64 -1.15 16.98
N GLY A 65 -10.67 -1.88 17.55
CA GLY A 65 -9.83 -1.37 18.63
C GLY A 65 -8.99 -0.17 18.17
N THR A 66 -8.44 -0.21 16.95
CA THR A 66 -7.70 0.92 16.36
C THR A 66 -8.61 2.14 16.19
N PHE A 67 -9.81 1.95 15.62
CA PHE A 67 -10.77 3.04 15.46
C PHE A 67 -11.16 3.69 16.78
N LEU A 68 -11.53 2.87 17.77
CA LEU A 68 -11.97 3.35 19.08
C LEU A 68 -10.83 4.09 19.82
N LEU A 69 -9.63 3.51 19.85
CA LEU A 69 -8.47 4.11 20.50
C LEU A 69 -8.10 5.45 19.85
N THR A 70 -8.00 5.46 18.53
CA THR A 70 -7.64 6.66 17.77
C THR A 70 -8.70 7.75 17.93
N SER A 71 -9.98 7.38 17.85
CA SER A 71 -11.09 8.32 18.08
C SER A 71 -11.07 8.90 19.48
N LEU A 72 -10.84 8.05 20.50
CA LEU A 72 -10.76 8.49 21.89
C LEU A 72 -9.64 9.51 22.11
N VAL A 73 -8.45 9.26 21.55
CA VAL A 73 -7.31 10.18 21.68
C VAL A 73 -7.56 11.48 20.91
N CYS A 74 -8.09 11.43 19.68
CA CYS A 74 -8.44 12.62 18.91
C CYS A 74 -9.50 13.48 19.62
N LEU A 75 -10.56 12.85 20.14
CA LEU A 75 -11.62 13.53 20.89
C LEU A 75 -11.10 14.09 22.22
N GLY A 76 -10.30 13.31 22.94
CA GLY A 76 -9.67 13.77 24.19
C GLY A 76 -8.77 14.99 23.97
N ALA A 77 -7.93 14.94 22.94
CA ALA A 77 -7.07 16.08 22.57
C ALA A 77 -7.91 17.32 22.18
N ALA A 78 -8.98 17.12 21.41
CA ALA A 78 -9.87 18.21 20.99
C ALA A 78 -10.66 18.83 22.17
N ARG A 79 -10.93 18.06 23.23
CA ARG A 79 -11.55 18.57 24.48
C ARG A 79 -10.60 19.46 25.28
N ILE A 80 -9.29 19.23 25.21
CA ILE A 80 -8.28 20.07 25.85
C ILE A 80 -8.12 21.35 25.02
N SER A 81 -7.92 21.23 23.72
CA SER A 81 -7.83 22.36 22.79
C SER A 81 -8.16 21.91 21.36
N PRO A 82 -8.96 22.68 20.59
CA PRO A 82 -9.20 22.40 19.17
C PRO A 82 -7.89 22.31 18.35
N TRP A 83 -6.90 23.12 18.70
CA TRP A 83 -5.58 23.09 18.03
C TRP A 83 -4.76 21.84 18.35
N LEU A 84 -4.84 21.36 19.60
CA LEU A 84 -4.21 20.09 19.98
C LEU A 84 -4.89 18.92 19.25
N GLY A 85 -6.22 18.91 19.17
CA GLY A 85 -6.97 17.94 18.40
C GLY A 85 -6.59 17.93 16.92
N LEU A 86 -6.42 19.11 16.32
CA LEU A 86 -5.96 19.25 14.94
C LEU A 86 -4.53 18.71 14.78
N ALA A 87 -3.60 19.09 15.67
CA ALA A 87 -2.21 18.63 15.61
C ALA A 87 -2.08 17.11 15.71
N VAL A 88 -2.84 16.47 16.63
CA VAL A 88 -2.88 15.00 16.77
C VAL A 88 -3.42 14.35 15.50
N GLN A 89 -4.49 14.90 14.93
CA GLN A 89 -5.05 14.37 13.68
C GLN A 89 -4.07 14.53 12.50
N MET A 90 -3.42 15.71 12.36
CA MET A 90 -2.40 15.94 11.32
C MET A 90 -1.25 14.94 11.45
N PHE A 91 -0.74 14.75 12.66
CA PHE A 91 0.34 13.81 12.93
C PHE A 91 -0.02 12.38 12.53
N TRP A 92 -1.18 11.89 12.95
CA TRP A 92 -1.61 10.53 12.62
C TRP A 92 -2.05 10.36 11.17
N CYS A 93 -2.58 11.39 10.53
CA CYS A 93 -2.81 11.38 9.09
C CYS A 93 -1.49 11.23 8.32
N GLY A 94 -0.43 11.93 8.74
CA GLY A 94 0.92 11.77 8.16
C GLY A 94 1.43 10.33 8.32
N GLN A 95 1.35 9.78 9.53
CA GLN A 95 1.81 8.39 9.79
C GLN A 95 0.93 7.30 9.13
N ALA A 96 -0.25 7.63 8.65
CA ALA A 96 -1.06 6.69 7.88
C ALA A 96 -0.65 6.61 6.40
N LEU A 97 0.07 7.63 5.89
CA LEU A 97 0.61 7.68 4.54
C LEU A 97 2.00 7.06 4.49
N ALA A 98 2.40 6.64 3.31
CA ALA A 98 3.71 6.04 3.08
C ALA A 98 4.35 6.52 1.75
N ALA A 99 3.95 7.71 1.22
CA ALA A 99 4.41 8.16 -0.08
C ALA A 99 5.92 8.42 -0.08
N LYS A 100 6.42 9.14 0.92
CA LYS A 100 7.86 9.41 1.01
C LYS A 100 8.67 8.15 1.32
N GLY A 101 8.21 7.31 2.25
CA GLY A 101 8.87 6.06 2.59
C GLY A 101 9.01 5.14 1.37
N LEU A 102 7.93 4.97 0.61
CA LEU A 102 7.92 4.18 -0.62
C LEU A 102 8.84 4.74 -1.69
N ALA A 103 8.81 6.07 -1.91
CA ALA A 103 9.69 6.74 -2.86
C ALA A 103 11.18 6.65 -2.45
N GLN A 104 11.49 6.75 -1.17
CA GLN A 104 12.85 6.61 -0.67
C GLN A 104 13.38 5.18 -0.85
N GLU A 105 12.62 4.16 -0.43
CA GLU A 105 13.05 2.78 -0.53
C GLU A 105 13.17 2.32 -2.00
N SER A 106 12.23 2.67 -2.87
CA SER A 106 12.35 2.37 -4.30
C SER A 106 13.49 3.14 -4.97
N THR A 107 13.75 4.39 -4.58
CA THR A 107 14.91 5.16 -5.06
C THR A 107 16.24 4.55 -4.55
N ASN A 108 16.26 3.94 -3.37
CA ASN A 108 17.44 3.19 -2.90
C ASN A 108 17.71 1.98 -3.82
N VAL A 109 16.67 1.28 -4.28
CA VAL A 109 16.84 0.21 -5.29
C VAL A 109 17.42 0.78 -6.59
N TYR A 110 16.87 1.89 -7.10
CA TYR A 110 17.40 2.57 -8.28
C TYR A 110 18.89 2.92 -8.15
N ARG A 111 19.29 3.47 -6.99
CA ARG A 111 20.71 3.86 -6.75
C ARG A 111 21.65 2.66 -6.79
N GLU A 112 21.21 1.49 -6.36
CA GLU A 112 22.02 0.26 -6.45
C GLU A 112 22.01 -0.33 -7.87
N LEU A 113 20.90 -0.18 -8.62
CA LEU A 113 20.79 -0.66 -10.00
C LEU A 113 21.72 0.09 -10.98
N VAL A 114 21.97 1.37 -10.76
CA VAL A 114 22.89 2.17 -11.62
C VAL A 114 24.36 1.93 -11.29
N LYS A 115 24.67 1.16 -10.25
CA LYS A 115 26.02 0.69 -9.93
C LYS A 115 26.24 -0.72 -10.51
N PRO A 116 27.48 -1.13 -10.78
CA PRO A 116 27.79 -2.47 -11.26
C PRO A 116 27.75 -3.54 -10.13
N ASP A 117 26.75 -3.47 -9.23
CA ASP A 117 26.57 -4.37 -8.07
C ASP A 117 25.15 -4.92 -8.00
N LEU A 118 24.85 -5.91 -8.84
CA LEU A 118 23.55 -6.58 -8.85
C LEU A 118 23.21 -7.25 -7.48
N PRO A 119 24.12 -7.87 -6.73
CA PRO A 119 23.85 -8.34 -5.38
C PRO A 119 23.36 -7.25 -4.42
N ALA A 120 23.90 -6.03 -4.48
CA ALA A 120 23.41 -4.92 -3.67
C ALA A 120 21.98 -4.49 -4.08
N ALA A 121 21.69 -4.41 -5.38
CA ALA A 121 20.35 -4.13 -5.89
C ALA A 121 19.32 -5.19 -5.45
N ARG A 122 19.69 -6.49 -5.47
CA ARG A 122 18.86 -7.59 -4.94
C ARG A 122 18.57 -7.44 -3.45
N ARG A 123 19.57 -7.07 -2.65
CA ARG A 123 19.40 -6.79 -1.21
C ARG A 123 18.51 -5.55 -0.98
N ALA A 124 18.65 -4.53 -1.80
CA ALA A 124 17.80 -3.34 -1.69
C ALA A 124 16.33 -3.68 -2.00
N VAL A 125 16.04 -4.37 -3.10
CA VAL A 125 14.66 -4.74 -3.46
C VAL A 125 14.02 -5.73 -2.50
N SER A 126 14.80 -6.64 -1.88
CA SER A 126 14.27 -7.61 -0.91
C SER A 126 13.65 -6.96 0.34
N ARG A 127 13.93 -5.68 0.60
CA ARG A 127 13.31 -4.94 1.72
C ARG A 127 11.89 -4.48 1.41
N ILE A 128 11.51 -4.42 0.14
CA ILE A 128 10.23 -3.85 -0.30
C ILE A 128 9.34 -4.85 -1.04
N VAL A 129 9.81 -6.08 -1.30
CA VAL A 129 9.03 -7.13 -1.97
C VAL A 129 8.90 -8.37 -1.10
N GLY A 130 7.81 -9.12 -1.29
CA GLY A 130 7.59 -10.39 -0.59
C GLY A 130 8.08 -11.63 -1.35
N ARG A 131 8.60 -11.46 -2.58
CA ARG A 131 9.11 -12.56 -3.42
C ARG A 131 10.59 -12.83 -3.16
N ASP A 132 11.06 -14.00 -3.59
CA ASP A 132 12.48 -14.33 -3.58
C ASP A 132 13.23 -13.43 -4.57
N THR A 133 14.37 -12.87 -4.14
CA THR A 133 15.10 -11.87 -4.92
C THR A 133 16.50 -12.32 -5.34
N GLN A 134 16.95 -13.50 -4.86
CA GLN A 134 18.34 -13.95 -4.98
C GLN A 134 18.79 -14.20 -6.43
N ASP A 135 17.84 -14.60 -7.29
CA ASP A 135 18.12 -14.96 -8.68
C ASP A 135 17.58 -13.90 -9.68
N LEU A 136 17.07 -12.76 -9.21
CA LEU A 136 16.55 -11.73 -10.09
C LEU A 136 17.66 -11.12 -10.96
N THR A 137 17.38 -10.98 -12.25
CA THR A 137 18.21 -10.18 -13.17
C THR A 137 18.04 -8.69 -12.85
N LEU A 138 18.84 -7.83 -13.46
CA LEU A 138 18.69 -6.37 -13.34
C LEU A 138 17.28 -5.91 -13.74
N GLU A 139 16.75 -6.43 -14.85
CA GLU A 139 15.36 -6.19 -15.25
C GLU A 139 14.35 -6.72 -14.23
N GLY A 140 14.61 -7.91 -13.66
CA GLY A 140 13.77 -8.50 -12.63
C GLY A 140 13.69 -7.66 -11.35
N VAL A 141 14.83 -7.10 -10.90
CA VAL A 141 14.89 -6.17 -9.76
C VAL A 141 14.15 -4.88 -10.07
N THR A 142 14.38 -4.30 -11.25
CA THR A 142 13.68 -3.08 -11.70
C THR A 142 12.18 -3.29 -11.74
N ARG A 143 11.74 -4.38 -12.37
CA ARG A 143 10.32 -4.76 -12.49
C ARG A 143 9.68 -4.90 -11.12
N ALA A 144 10.30 -5.63 -10.22
CA ALA A 144 9.81 -5.81 -8.86
C ALA A 144 9.67 -4.48 -8.09
N ALA A 145 10.61 -3.56 -8.26
CA ALA A 145 10.53 -2.23 -7.63
C ALA A 145 9.40 -1.38 -8.22
N VAL A 146 9.22 -1.37 -9.55
CA VAL A 146 8.13 -0.64 -10.23
C VAL A 146 6.77 -1.19 -9.83
N GLU A 147 6.60 -2.52 -9.78
CA GLU A 147 5.40 -3.19 -9.30
C GLU A 147 5.06 -2.76 -7.86
N THR A 148 6.07 -2.78 -6.97
CA THR A 148 5.89 -2.38 -5.57
C THR A 148 5.43 -0.92 -5.45
N VAL A 149 6.00 0.00 -6.23
CA VAL A 149 5.56 1.40 -6.26
C VAL A 149 4.13 1.50 -6.76
N ALA A 150 3.78 0.81 -7.84
CA ALA A 150 2.45 0.85 -8.42
C ALA A 150 1.37 0.30 -7.48
N GLU A 151 1.60 -0.87 -6.86
CA GLU A 151 0.68 -1.49 -5.91
C GLU A 151 0.53 -0.64 -4.64
N ASN A 152 1.66 -0.29 -4.01
CA ASN A 152 1.63 0.46 -2.75
C ASN A 152 1.22 1.93 -2.90
N ALA A 153 1.25 2.50 -4.11
CA ALA A 153 0.61 3.79 -4.36
C ALA A 153 -0.91 3.74 -4.09
N SER A 154 -1.57 2.60 -4.35
CA SER A 154 -2.95 2.38 -3.92
C SER A 154 -3.01 2.19 -2.40
N ASP A 155 -2.35 1.15 -1.89
CA ASP A 155 -2.55 0.62 -0.55
C ASP A 155 -1.86 1.46 0.54
N GLY A 156 -0.73 2.07 0.21
CA GLY A 156 0.06 2.88 1.13
C GLY A 156 -0.22 4.37 1.08
N VAL A 157 -0.87 4.87 0.01
CA VAL A 157 -1.04 6.32 -0.19
C VAL A 157 -2.48 6.70 -0.51
N ILE A 158 -3.05 6.25 -1.63
CA ILE A 158 -4.36 6.74 -2.09
C ILE A 158 -5.50 6.20 -1.23
N ALA A 159 -5.48 4.92 -0.87
CA ALA A 159 -6.50 4.35 -0.01
C ALA A 159 -6.53 5.00 1.38
N PRO A 160 -5.41 5.08 2.15
CA PRO A 160 -5.45 5.79 3.42
C PRO A 160 -5.84 7.27 3.26
N LEU A 161 -5.45 7.94 2.16
CA LEU A 161 -5.86 9.32 1.87
C LEU A 161 -7.38 9.45 1.71
N LEU A 162 -8.03 8.51 1.00
CA LEU A 162 -9.48 8.50 0.86
C LEU A 162 -10.19 8.24 2.20
N TYR A 163 -9.69 7.30 3.00
CA TYR A 163 -10.25 7.03 4.32
C TYR A 163 -10.10 8.22 5.27
N MET A 164 -8.95 8.93 5.25
CA MET A 164 -8.79 10.12 6.10
C MET A 164 -9.65 11.29 5.62
N LEU A 165 -9.90 11.43 4.34
CA LEU A 165 -10.86 12.40 3.81
C LEU A 165 -12.30 12.14 4.29
N ILE A 166 -12.68 10.90 4.54
CA ILE A 166 -14.01 10.52 5.05
C ILE A 166 -14.11 10.75 6.55
N GLY A 167 -13.16 10.25 7.35
CA GLY A 167 -13.26 10.22 8.80
C GLY A 167 -11.98 10.54 9.56
N GLY A 168 -11.07 11.31 8.95
CA GLY A 168 -9.82 11.75 9.60
C GLY A 168 -8.87 10.61 9.94
N ALA A 169 -7.97 10.87 10.88
CA ALA A 169 -6.98 9.90 11.34
C ALA A 169 -7.58 8.57 11.85
N PRO A 170 -8.74 8.53 12.55
CA PRO A 170 -9.33 7.28 12.98
C PRO A 170 -9.62 6.30 11.84
N LEU A 171 -10.25 6.74 10.76
CA LEU A 171 -10.52 5.85 9.62
C LEU A 171 -9.26 5.51 8.82
N ALA A 172 -8.33 6.44 8.68
CA ALA A 172 -7.05 6.17 8.01
C ALA A 172 -6.24 5.07 8.73
N LEU A 173 -6.10 5.17 10.06
CA LEU A 173 -5.40 4.16 10.84
C LEU A 173 -6.16 2.84 10.93
N THR A 174 -7.50 2.86 10.90
CA THR A 174 -8.32 1.65 10.80
C THR A 174 -8.04 0.92 9.49
N TYR A 175 -8.01 1.64 8.37
CA TYR A 175 -7.63 1.06 7.09
C TYR A 175 -6.19 0.50 7.15
N LYS A 176 -5.24 1.25 7.75
CA LYS A 176 -3.86 0.76 7.93
C LYS A 176 -3.79 -0.52 8.75
N ALA A 177 -4.65 -0.67 9.77
CA ALA A 177 -4.74 -1.90 10.55
C ALA A 177 -5.24 -3.08 9.69
N ILE A 178 -6.24 -2.86 8.83
CA ILE A 178 -6.74 -3.86 7.88
C ILE A 178 -5.62 -4.28 6.92
N ASN A 179 -4.96 -3.34 6.28
CA ASN A 179 -3.87 -3.58 5.34
C ASN A 179 -2.66 -4.28 5.99
N THR A 180 -2.33 -3.93 7.24
CA THR A 180 -1.26 -4.59 8.00
C THR A 180 -1.60 -6.06 8.32
N MET A 181 -2.88 -6.36 8.60
CA MET A 181 -3.30 -7.74 8.81
C MET A 181 -3.11 -8.58 7.55
N ASP A 182 -3.51 -8.08 6.38
CA ASP A 182 -3.30 -8.79 5.13
C ASP A 182 -1.81 -9.01 4.85
N SER A 183 -0.99 -7.98 5.00
CA SER A 183 0.47 -8.08 4.82
C SER A 183 1.14 -9.11 5.73
N MET A 184 0.59 -9.37 6.93
CA MET A 184 1.15 -10.31 7.89
C MET A 184 0.54 -11.71 7.84
N LEU A 185 -0.74 -11.81 7.48
CA LEU A 185 -1.54 -13.04 7.61
C LEU A 185 -2.10 -13.52 6.25
N GLY A 186 -2.13 -12.69 5.22
CA GLY A 186 -2.81 -12.96 3.94
C GLY A 186 -2.14 -14.00 3.04
N TYR A 187 -1.04 -14.62 3.48
CA TYR A 187 -0.32 -15.65 2.73
C TYR A 187 -1.13 -16.94 2.56
N LYS A 188 -1.08 -17.54 1.35
CA LYS A 188 -1.77 -18.80 1.02
C LYS A 188 -0.92 -20.04 1.31
N ASN A 189 -0.06 -20.01 2.33
CA ASN A 189 0.69 -21.15 2.80
C ASN A 189 -0.11 -21.95 3.86
N GLU A 190 0.36 -23.15 4.23
CA GLU A 190 -0.30 -24.00 5.23
C GLU A 190 -0.64 -23.28 6.53
N LYS A 191 0.25 -22.39 6.99
CA LYS A 191 0.08 -21.67 8.25
C LYS A 191 -1.09 -20.70 8.22
N TYR A 192 -1.34 -20.03 7.09
CA TYR A 192 -2.27 -18.90 6.99
C TYR A 192 -3.48 -19.16 6.09
N LEU A 193 -3.55 -20.30 5.41
CA LEU A 193 -4.60 -20.62 4.45
C LEU A 193 -6.03 -20.40 5.00
N TYR A 194 -6.24 -20.74 6.26
CA TYR A 194 -7.51 -20.55 6.94
C TYR A 194 -7.50 -19.32 7.85
N PHE A 195 -6.48 -19.14 8.66
CA PHE A 195 -6.38 -18.04 9.62
C PHE A 195 -6.33 -16.66 8.93
N GLY A 196 -5.55 -16.54 7.88
CA GLY A 196 -5.41 -15.29 7.12
C GLY A 196 -6.54 -14.99 6.14
N ARG A 197 -7.44 -15.94 5.88
CA ARG A 197 -8.48 -15.81 4.86
C ARG A 197 -9.45 -14.67 5.08
N ILE A 198 -9.90 -14.45 6.32
CA ILE A 198 -10.84 -13.36 6.64
C ILE A 198 -10.12 -12.01 6.62
N PRO A 199 -8.92 -11.83 7.25
CA PRO A 199 -8.10 -10.64 7.08
C PRO A 199 -7.88 -10.24 5.61
N ALA A 200 -7.44 -11.18 4.75
CA ALA A 200 -7.22 -10.92 3.33
C ALA A 200 -8.49 -10.48 2.59
N LYS A 201 -9.63 -11.13 2.84
CA LYS A 201 -10.91 -10.72 2.24
C LYS A 201 -11.40 -9.37 2.73
N LEU A 202 -11.11 -9.01 3.97
CA LEU A 202 -11.45 -7.70 4.52
C LEU A 202 -10.62 -6.61 3.83
N ASP A 203 -9.32 -6.85 3.61
CA ASP A 203 -8.46 -5.96 2.86
C ASP A 203 -8.91 -5.84 1.40
N ASP A 204 -9.21 -6.96 0.74
CA ASP A 204 -9.78 -6.95 -0.62
C ASP A 204 -11.03 -6.06 -0.73
N ALA A 205 -11.91 -6.12 0.26
CA ALA A 205 -13.13 -5.29 0.31
C ALA A 205 -12.82 -3.81 0.61
N ALA A 206 -11.92 -3.54 1.56
CA ALA A 206 -11.53 -2.18 1.93
C ALA A 206 -10.81 -1.46 0.78
N ASN A 207 -10.00 -2.19 0.02
CA ASN A 207 -9.28 -1.67 -1.15
C ASN A 207 -10.08 -1.70 -2.45
N TYR A 208 -11.27 -2.28 -2.47
CA TYR A 208 -12.00 -2.46 -3.73
C TYR A 208 -12.26 -1.15 -4.47
N LEU A 209 -12.84 -0.16 -3.83
CA LEU A 209 -13.09 1.15 -4.43
C LEU A 209 -11.81 2.00 -4.54
N PRO A 210 -10.97 2.11 -3.48
CA PRO A 210 -9.73 2.87 -3.54
C PRO A 210 -8.81 2.49 -4.70
N SER A 211 -8.59 1.20 -4.96
CA SER A 211 -7.69 0.76 -6.03
C SER A 211 -8.16 1.15 -7.43
N ARG A 212 -9.47 1.19 -7.67
CA ARG A 212 -10.03 1.63 -8.95
C ARG A 212 -9.90 3.14 -9.13
N LEU A 213 -10.15 3.91 -8.08
CA LEU A 213 -9.90 5.35 -8.08
C LEU A 213 -8.41 5.65 -8.26
N ALA A 214 -7.55 4.91 -7.57
CA ALA A 214 -6.10 5.01 -7.73
C ALA A 214 -5.67 4.78 -9.18
N ALA A 215 -6.20 3.74 -9.84
CA ALA A 215 -5.88 3.47 -11.24
C ALA A 215 -6.30 4.61 -12.18
N LEU A 216 -7.49 5.19 -11.97
CA LEU A 216 -7.95 6.35 -12.75
C LEU A 216 -7.05 7.58 -12.51
N LEU A 217 -6.64 7.80 -11.28
CA LEU A 217 -5.70 8.87 -10.93
C LEU A 217 -4.31 8.62 -11.53
N TRP A 218 -3.89 7.36 -11.64
CA TRP A 218 -2.64 7.00 -12.36
C TRP A 218 -2.72 7.30 -13.85
N VAL A 219 -3.86 7.00 -14.49
CA VAL A 219 -4.09 7.38 -15.90
C VAL A 219 -4.00 8.90 -16.08
N ALA A 220 -4.61 9.66 -15.18
CA ALA A 220 -4.50 11.11 -15.21
C ALA A 220 -3.05 11.58 -14.93
N ALA A 221 -2.39 11.01 -13.93
CA ALA A 221 -1.01 11.32 -13.58
C ALA A 221 -0.03 11.04 -14.74
N ALA A 222 -0.27 9.99 -15.53
CA ALA A 222 0.52 9.70 -16.71
C ALA A 222 0.54 10.89 -17.70
N ALA A 223 -0.60 11.55 -17.93
CA ALA A 223 -0.67 12.73 -18.77
C ALA A 223 0.15 13.91 -18.20
N PHE A 224 0.04 14.16 -16.89
CA PHE A 224 0.77 15.27 -16.24
C PHE A 224 2.27 15.01 -16.10
N THR A 225 2.71 13.76 -16.20
CA THR A 225 4.13 13.36 -16.08
C THR A 225 4.76 13.03 -17.44
N HIS A 226 4.09 13.39 -18.53
CA HIS A 226 4.55 13.13 -19.91
C HIS A 226 4.76 11.65 -20.23
N ASN A 227 3.97 10.75 -19.59
CA ASN A 227 3.90 9.34 -19.91
C ASN A 227 2.65 9.05 -20.79
N ASP A 228 2.52 7.82 -21.30
CA ASP A 228 1.39 7.47 -22.19
C ASP A 228 0.08 7.22 -21.41
N ALA A 229 -0.74 8.25 -21.26
CA ALA A 229 -2.05 8.14 -20.62
C ALA A 229 -3.03 7.27 -21.43
N LYS A 230 -2.92 7.21 -22.77
CA LYS A 230 -3.77 6.36 -23.62
C LYS A 230 -3.38 4.89 -23.44
N GLY A 231 -2.08 4.59 -23.40
CA GLY A 231 -1.55 3.29 -23.06
C GLY A 231 -1.96 2.86 -21.65
N ALA A 232 -1.83 3.73 -20.65
CA ALA A 232 -2.29 3.50 -19.28
C ALA A 232 -3.76 3.08 -19.24
N TRP A 233 -4.64 3.83 -19.88
CA TRP A 233 -6.07 3.53 -19.97
C TRP A 233 -6.36 2.21 -20.68
N LYS A 234 -5.70 1.96 -21.84
CA LYS A 234 -5.87 0.75 -22.64
C LYS A 234 -5.48 -0.51 -21.85
N ILE A 235 -4.28 -0.50 -21.26
CA ILE A 235 -3.76 -1.65 -20.51
C ILE A 235 -4.56 -1.85 -19.22
N TRP A 236 -4.89 -0.76 -18.48
CA TRP A 236 -5.76 -0.89 -17.31
C TRP A 236 -7.09 -1.58 -17.63
N ARG A 237 -7.77 -1.20 -18.69
CA ARG A 237 -9.04 -1.85 -19.08
C ARG A 237 -8.87 -3.32 -19.44
N ARG A 238 -7.75 -3.69 -20.04
CA ARG A 238 -7.47 -5.06 -20.49
C ARG A 238 -7.01 -5.95 -19.33
N ASP A 239 -6.02 -5.49 -18.55
CA ASP A 239 -5.22 -6.34 -17.64
C ASP A 239 -5.54 -6.17 -16.16
N ARG A 240 -6.41 -5.24 -15.78
CA ARG A 240 -6.76 -4.95 -14.37
C ARG A 240 -7.26 -6.13 -13.54
N ARG A 241 -7.44 -7.30 -14.13
CA ARG A 241 -7.85 -8.55 -13.47
C ARG A 241 -6.77 -9.63 -13.52
N ASN A 242 -5.60 -9.33 -14.05
CA ASN A 242 -4.50 -10.26 -14.20
C ASN A 242 -3.66 -10.40 -12.92
N HIS A 243 -4.31 -10.46 -11.77
CA HIS A 243 -3.67 -10.70 -10.48
C HIS A 243 -4.59 -11.52 -9.55
N ALA A 244 -3.96 -12.23 -8.59
CA ALA A 244 -4.70 -13.04 -7.60
C ALA A 244 -5.53 -12.20 -6.61
N SER A 245 -5.05 -10.98 -6.27
CA SER A 245 -5.86 -9.96 -5.59
C SER A 245 -6.68 -9.18 -6.63
N PRO A 246 -7.94 -8.84 -6.34
CA PRO A 246 -8.78 -8.04 -7.23
C PRO A 246 -8.32 -6.57 -7.33
N ASN A 247 -7.34 -6.16 -6.53
CA ASN A 247 -6.92 -4.78 -6.32
C ASN A 247 -5.54 -4.46 -6.91
N SER A 248 -4.54 -5.33 -6.75
CA SER A 248 -3.14 -5.05 -7.12
C SER A 248 -2.98 -4.70 -8.60
N ALA A 249 -3.58 -5.49 -9.51
CA ALA A 249 -3.49 -5.22 -10.95
C ALA A 249 -4.15 -3.91 -11.39
N GLN A 250 -4.90 -3.21 -10.55
CA GLN A 250 -5.54 -1.95 -10.93
C GLN A 250 -4.49 -0.88 -11.24
N THR A 251 -3.61 -0.61 -10.30
CA THR A 251 -2.55 0.40 -10.46
C THR A 251 -1.36 -0.13 -11.24
N GLU A 252 -1.00 -1.42 -11.07
CA GLU A 252 0.07 -2.05 -11.85
C GLU A 252 -0.21 -1.98 -13.37
N SER A 253 -1.43 -2.28 -13.80
CA SER A 253 -1.78 -2.23 -15.22
C SER A 253 -1.80 -0.81 -15.78
N ALA A 254 -2.25 0.17 -15.02
CA ALA A 254 -2.16 1.58 -15.41
C ALA A 254 -0.69 2.02 -15.54
N CYS A 255 0.17 1.60 -14.58
CA CYS A 255 1.60 1.88 -14.61
C CYS A 255 2.29 1.22 -15.81
N ALA A 256 2.06 -0.07 -16.03
CA ALA A 256 2.63 -0.80 -17.17
C ALA A 256 2.29 -0.14 -18.50
N GLY A 257 1.02 0.25 -18.68
CA GLY A 257 0.56 0.94 -19.88
C GLY A 257 1.15 2.33 -20.04
N ALA A 258 1.28 3.09 -18.93
CA ALA A 258 1.89 4.42 -18.94
C ALA A 258 3.37 4.40 -19.36
N LEU A 259 4.09 3.37 -18.89
CA LEU A 259 5.53 3.21 -19.17
C LEU A 259 5.82 2.45 -20.46
N GLY A 260 4.83 1.74 -21.03
CA GLY A 260 5.03 0.87 -22.20
C GLY A 260 5.92 -0.34 -21.90
N VAL A 261 5.83 -0.89 -20.69
CA VAL A 261 6.63 -2.03 -20.22
C VAL A 261 5.74 -3.18 -19.77
N GLN A 262 6.31 -4.36 -19.68
CA GLN A 262 5.63 -5.53 -19.13
C GLN A 262 6.02 -5.73 -17.67
N LEU A 263 5.01 -5.84 -16.80
CA LEU A 263 5.11 -6.11 -15.37
C LEU A 263 4.56 -7.51 -15.03
N ALA A 264 4.64 -7.90 -13.77
CA ALA A 264 4.20 -9.18 -13.25
C ALA A 264 4.89 -10.39 -13.93
N GLY A 265 4.17 -11.48 -14.16
CA GLY A 265 4.74 -12.71 -14.66
C GLY A 265 5.19 -13.66 -13.54
N PRO A 266 5.77 -14.82 -13.90
CA PRO A 266 6.16 -15.84 -12.94
C PRO A 266 7.16 -15.32 -11.89
N ALA A 267 7.04 -15.81 -10.66
CA ALA A 267 7.94 -15.45 -9.56
C ALA A 267 8.09 -16.60 -8.56
N TYR A 268 9.17 -16.59 -7.80
CA TYR A 268 9.39 -17.51 -6.69
C TYR A 268 8.98 -16.86 -5.37
N TYR A 269 8.32 -17.63 -4.52
CA TYR A 269 7.95 -17.27 -3.16
C TYR A 269 8.31 -18.43 -2.23
N PHE A 270 9.18 -18.19 -1.27
CA PHE A 270 9.64 -19.22 -0.33
C PHE A 270 10.22 -20.48 -1.02
N GLY A 271 10.92 -20.28 -2.13
CA GLY A 271 11.48 -21.34 -2.96
C GLY A 271 10.49 -22.05 -3.91
N GLU A 272 9.20 -21.71 -3.88
CA GLU A 272 8.19 -22.29 -4.76
C GLU A 272 7.90 -21.40 -5.96
N TYR A 273 7.74 -22.00 -7.13
CA TYR A 273 7.42 -21.33 -8.39
C TYR A 273 5.93 -21.06 -8.50
N TYR A 274 5.56 -19.81 -8.72
CA TYR A 274 4.19 -19.38 -8.97
C TYR A 274 4.05 -18.83 -10.39
N ALA A 275 3.26 -19.52 -11.22
CA ALA A 275 2.86 -19.01 -12.52
C ALA A 275 1.84 -17.88 -12.35
N LYS A 276 2.22 -16.68 -12.74
CA LYS A 276 1.35 -15.50 -12.72
C LYS A 276 1.21 -14.95 -14.15
N PRO A 277 0.04 -14.43 -14.53
CA PRO A 277 -0.10 -13.74 -15.80
C PRO A 277 0.76 -12.48 -15.81
N THR A 278 1.16 -12.06 -17.00
CA THR A 278 1.83 -10.78 -17.23
C THR A 278 0.82 -9.65 -17.32
N ILE A 279 1.29 -8.43 -17.06
CA ILE A 279 0.51 -7.18 -17.11
C ILE A 279 1.26 -6.21 -18.04
N GLY A 280 0.54 -5.64 -19.01
CA GLY A 280 1.13 -4.73 -20.00
C GLY A 280 1.79 -5.44 -21.19
N ASP A 281 2.23 -4.63 -22.14
CA ASP A 281 2.90 -5.06 -23.35
C ASP A 281 4.39 -4.65 -23.31
N PRO A 282 5.33 -5.49 -23.73
CA PRO A 282 6.76 -5.17 -23.75
C PRO A 282 7.10 -4.28 -24.96
N LEU A 283 6.58 -3.04 -25.01
CA LEU A 283 6.84 -2.11 -26.11
C LEU A 283 8.29 -1.60 -26.10
N ARG A 284 8.93 -1.63 -24.94
CA ARG A 284 10.36 -1.39 -24.73
C ARG A 284 10.88 -2.21 -23.54
N PRO A 285 12.18 -2.40 -23.43
CA PRO A 285 12.80 -2.93 -22.21
C PRO A 285 12.48 -2.02 -21.00
N ILE A 286 12.34 -2.64 -19.82
CA ILE A 286 12.23 -1.89 -18.57
C ILE A 286 13.64 -1.41 -18.16
N GLU A 287 13.71 -0.16 -17.67
CA GLU A 287 14.94 0.53 -17.30
C GLU A 287 14.89 0.95 -15.84
N PRO A 288 16.03 1.07 -15.13
CA PRO A 288 16.07 1.54 -13.74
C PRO A 288 15.34 2.87 -13.52
N GLU A 289 15.35 3.78 -14.49
CA GLU A 289 14.66 5.08 -14.50
C GLU A 289 13.15 4.96 -14.41
N ASP A 290 12.57 3.79 -14.73
CA ASP A 290 11.14 3.55 -14.60
C ASP A 290 10.67 3.55 -13.15
N ILE A 291 11.56 3.27 -12.20
CA ILE A 291 11.30 3.43 -10.77
C ILE A 291 11.03 4.91 -10.46
N LEU A 292 11.85 5.83 -11.01
CA LEU A 292 11.69 7.27 -10.79
C LEU A 292 10.46 7.82 -11.51
N ARG A 293 10.14 7.28 -12.71
CA ARG A 293 8.92 7.62 -13.45
C ARG A 293 7.67 7.19 -12.67
N ALA A 294 7.67 5.97 -12.12
CA ALA A 294 6.59 5.46 -11.27
C ALA A 294 6.41 6.30 -10.00
N ASN A 295 7.51 6.67 -9.32
CA ASN A 295 7.45 7.56 -8.15
C ASN A 295 6.83 8.94 -8.49
N ARG A 296 7.17 9.53 -9.63
CA ARG A 296 6.56 10.80 -10.06
C ARG A 296 5.06 10.65 -10.30
N MET A 297 4.64 9.58 -10.99
CA MET A 297 3.21 9.30 -11.21
C MET A 297 2.48 9.09 -9.89
N MET A 298 3.06 8.38 -8.92
CA MET A 298 2.50 8.19 -7.58
C MET A 298 2.26 9.54 -6.88
N TYR A 299 3.25 10.44 -6.85
CA TYR A 299 3.08 11.75 -6.21
C TYR A 299 2.02 12.61 -6.90
N VAL A 300 2.00 12.61 -8.23
CA VAL A 300 0.97 13.36 -8.98
C VAL A 300 -0.41 12.77 -8.75
N ALA A 301 -0.56 11.44 -8.78
CA ALA A 301 -1.83 10.77 -8.48
C ALA A 301 -2.32 11.08 -7.06
N SER A 302 -1.40 11.11 -6.08
CA SER A 302 -1.72 11.44 -4.68
C SER A 302 -2.13 12.90 -4.52
N ALA A 303 -1.46 13.82 -5.19
CA ALA A 303 -1.83 15.24 -5.19
C ALA A 303 -3.20 15.47 -5.84
N LEU A 304 -3.50 14.77 -6.94
CA LEU A 304 -4.82 14.80 -7.58
C LEU A 304 -5.91 14.24 -6.65
N ALA A 305 -5.64 13.12 -5.96
CA ALA A 305 -6.56 12.55 -4.98
C ALA A 305 -6.86 13.54 -3.85
N LEU A 306 -5.82 14.18 -3.31
CA LEU A 306 -5.95 15.20 -2.27
C LEU A 306 -6.77 16.40 -2.74
N ALA A 307 -6.43 16.96 -3.89
CA ALA A 307 -7.12 18.13 -4.44
C ALA A 307 -8.62 17.85 -4.69
N LEU A 308 -8.93 16.72 -5.33
CA LEU A 308 -10.29 16.30 -5.59
C LEU A 308 -11.06 16.05 -4.29
N GLY A 309 -10.45 15.35 -3.33
CA GLY A 309 -11.09 15.02 -2.07
C GLY A 309 -11.37 16.26 -1.22
N VAL A 310 -10.43 17.21 -1.15
CA VAL A 310 -10.63 18.49 -0.46
C VAL A 310 -11.69 19.33 -1.16
N ALA A 311 -11.69 19.39 -2.49
CA ALA A 311 -12.70 20.11 -3.26
C ALA A 311 -14.12 19.55 -3.02
N ILE A 312 -14.28 18.21 -3.04
CA ILE A 312 -15.56 17.56 -2.76
C ILE A 312 -16.04 17.91 -1.34
N ARG A 313 -15.15 17.84 -0.34
CA ARG A 313 -15.53 18.19 1.03
C ARG A 313 -15.87 19.67 1.24
N ALA A 314 -15.29 20.56 0.46
CA ALA A 314 -15.61 21.99 0.53
C ALA A 314 -17.01 22.32 -0.05
N ILE A 315 -17.58 21.41 -0.84
CA ILE A 315 -18.92 21.56 -1.46
C ILE A 315 -19.99 20.89 -0.59
N LEU A 316 -19.64 19.84 0.16
CA LEU A 316 -20.55 19.12 1.07
C LEU A 316 -20.65 19.81 2.43
#